data_db0354a5b89da8f43dad210c9ee960ee
#
_entry.id   db0354a5b89da8f43dad210c9ee960ee
#
_cell.length_a   1.000
_cell.length_b   1.000
_cell.length_c   1.000
_cell.angle_alpha   90.00
_cell.angle_beta   90.00
_cell.angle_gamma   90.00
#
_symmetry.space_group_name_H-M   'P 1'
#
loop_
_entity.id
_entity.type
_entity.pdbx_description
1 polymer ?
#
loop_
_entity_poly.entity_id
_entity_poly.type
_entity_poly.pdbx_seq_one_letter_code
_entity_poly.pdbx_strand_id
1 'polypeptide(L)'
;MFGILVSLATGLIENPPEASIIGARYYGFPLAWRITRITITNYTDFRFTNLALDAAFWITLSLSALIILGKVTLPKSVNRYKKLILPLVLFIPLGLVMDFVHEFGHAVWGVAAGGRLAYIKVAYLEIYPRLALTPNFALGLVRVDGLTGFTHGLFLLGGSVTTNIVSWLLALILLKSKLGSRMRVGLMILGLFGLLDLPLYVLLPQIGLQHWIFLGGGVPEPLIGAREIGMPDPVFYALTLFSTLGLALLYFESLRVGVRKKVNALLSRRPVFR
;
A
#
# COMPACT_ATOMS: atom_id res chain seq x y z
N MET A 1 -9.17 20.43 9.30
CA MET A 1 -9.63 21.50 8.40
C MET A 1 -8.77 21.59 7.14
N PHE A 2 -7.44 21.74 7.22
CA PHE A 2 -6.57 21.88 6.03
C PHE A 2 -6.72 20.73 5.02
N GLY A 3 -6.69 19.46 5.45
CA GLY A 3 -6.84 18.31 4.56
C GLY A 3 -8.19 18.27 3.83
N ILE A 4 -9.29 18.72 4.47
CA ILE A 4 -10.60 18.82 3.82
C ILE A 4 -10.57 19.89 2.72
N LEU A 5 -9.96 21.03 3.01
CA LEU A 5 -9.82 22.12 2.02
C LEU A 5 -8.99 21.67 0.83
N VAL A 6 -7.91 20.93 1.06
CA VAL A 6 -7.10 20.34 -0.01
C VAL A 6 -7.94 19.36 -0.84
N SER A 7 -8.68 18.45 -0.20
CA SER A 7 -9.55 17.50 -0.90
C SER A 7 -10.58 18.21 -1.80
N LEU A 8 -11.23 19.27 -1.29
CA LEU A 8 -12.17 20.06 -2.08
C LEU A 8 -11.49 20.81 -3.24
N ALA A 9 -10.28 21.34 -3.00
CA ALA A 9 -9.49 22.02 -4.04
C ALA A 9 -9.08 21.07 -5.16
N THR A 10 -8.86 19.78 -4.86
CA THR A 10 -8.57 18.76 -5.90
C THR A 10 -9.71 18.58 -6.89
N GLY A 11 -10.94 18.95 -6.53
CA GLY A 11 -12.08 18.98 -7.48
C GLY A 11 -11.89 19.93 -8.66
N LEU A 12 -10.85 20.75 -8.68
CA LEU A 12 -10.44 21.58 -9.82
C LEU A 12 -9.38 20.88 -10.69
N ILE A 13 -8.81 19.77 -10.22
CA ILE A 13 -7.75 19.04 -10.92
C ILE A 13 -8.38 17.93 -11.75
N GLU A 14 -8.18 17.95 -13.05
CA GLU A 14 -8.64 16.91 -13.95
C GLU A 14 -7.81 15.63 -13.72
N ASN A 15 -8.51 14.52 -13.50
CA ASN A 15 -7.93 13.22 -13.15
C ASN A 15 -8.74 12.10 -13.83
N PRO A 16 -8.59 11.90 -15.15
CA PRO A 16 -9.31 10.86 -15.86
C PRO A 16 -8.80 9.47 -15.45
N PRO A 17 -9.70 8.53 -15.10
CA PRO A 17 -9.33 7.13 -14.90
C PRO A 17 -8.93 6.49 -16.23
N GLU A 18 -8.21 5.36 -16.19
CA GLU A 18 -7.82 4.62 -17.41
C GLU A 18 -9.03 4.23 -18.27
N ALA A 19 -10.13 3.81 -17.64
CA ALA A 19 -11.41 3.53 -18.30
C ALA A 19 -12.34 4.74 -18.22
N SER A 20 -12.02 5.82 -18.93
CA SER A 20 -12.87 7.00 -18.97
C SER A 20 -13.97 6.88 -20.03
N ILE A 21 -15.17 7.37 -19.72
CA ILE A 21 -16.28 7.46 -20.67
C ILE A 21 -16.01 8.62 -21.63
N ILE A 22 -16.14 8.37 -22.93
CA ILE A 22 -16.00 9.41 -23.95
C ILE A 22 -17.04 10.53 -23.68
N GLY A 23 -16.59 11.78 -23.67
CA GLY A 23 -17.46 12.93 -23.38
C GLY A 23 -17.66 13.18 -21.87
N ALA A 24 -16.89 12.58 -20.99
CA ALA A 24 -16.88 12.91 -19.58
C ALA A 24 -15.52 13.47 -19.14
N ARG A 25 -15.52 14.46 -18.25
CA ARG A 25 -14.34 14.97 -17.56
C ARG A 25 -14.41 14.59 -16.09
N TYR A 26 -13.29 14.13 -15.56
CA TYR A 26 -13.16 13.61 -14.21
C TYR A 26 -12.26 14.53 -13.39
N TYR A 27 -12.71 14.88 -12.19
CA TYR A 27 -11.99 15.79 -11.30
C TYR A 27 -11.97 15.25 -9.89
N GLY A 28 -10.87 15.49 -9.15
CA GLY A 28 -10.65 15.01 -7.78
C GLY A 28 -9.35 14.23 -7.68
N PHE A 29 -8.81 14.10 -6.45
CA PHE A 29 -7.47 13.58 -6.24
C PHE A 29 -7.29 13.03 -4.82
N PRO A 30 -6.89 11.77 -4.60
CA PRO A 30 -6.45 10.76 -5.58
C PRO A 30 -7.57 10.13 -6.41
N LEU A 31 -8.79 10.19 -5.99
CA LEU A 31 -9.93 9.57 -6.69
C LEU A 31 -10.80 10.63 -7.36
N ALA A 32 -11.23 10.37 -8.60
CA ALA A 32 -12.17 11.26 -9.26
C ALA A 32 -13.54 11.21 -8.54
N TRP A 33 -13.95 12.32 -7.94
CA TRP A 33 -15.21 12.44 -7.21
C TRP A 33 -16.20 13.42 -7.84
N ARG A 34 -15.77 14.31 -8.77
CA ARG A 34 -16.60 15.16 -9.59
C ARG A 34 -16.46 14.76 -11.05
N ILE A 35 -17.56 14.35 -11.67
CA ILE A 35 -17.59 13.89 -13.06
C ILE A 35 -18.54 14.83 -13.82
N THR A 36 -18.00 15.58 -14.78
CA THR A 36 -18.80 16.43 -15.65
C THR A 36 -18.97 15.75 -16.99
N ARG A 37 -20.20 15.40 -17.37
CA ARG A 37 -20.54 14.83 -18.66
C ARG A 37 -20.81 15.96 -19.65
N ILE A 38 -20.07 15.96 -20.75
CA ILE A 38 -20.24 16.90 -21.84
C ILE A 38 -21.35 16.35 -22.75
N THR A 39 -22.58 16.77 -22.45
CA THR A 39 -23.78 16.49 -23.26
C THR A 39 -24.38 17.83 -23.71
N ILE A 40 -25.51 17.81 -24.40
CA ILE A 40 -26.27 19.03 -24.81
C ILE A 40 -26.56 19.90 -23.56
N THR A 41 -26.80 19.27 -22.41
CA THR A 41 -26.88 19.92 -21.10
C THR A 41 -25.78 19.36 -20.26
N ASN A 42 -24.73 20.18 -19.95
CA ASN A 42 -23.64 19.76 -19.07
C ASN A 42 -24.20 19.30 -17.73
N TYR A 43 -23.99 18.03 -17.40
CA TYR A 43 -24.45 17.43 -16.16
C TYR A 43 -23.26 17.03 -15.30
N THR A 44 -23.29 17.37 -14.00
CA THR A 44 -22.21 17.04 -13.06
C THR A 44 -22.69 16.06 -12.01
N ASP A 45 -22.05 14.90 -11.95
CA ASP A 45 -22.22 13.87 -10.94
C ASP A 45 -21.19 14.02 -9.83
N PHE A 46 -21.59 13.77 -8.59
CA PHE A 46 -20.70 13.73 -7.44
C PHE A 46 -20.65 12.33 -6.83
N ARG A 47 -19.46 11.76 -6.77
CA ARG A 47 -19.20 10.49 -6.07
C ARG A 47 -18.76 10.77 -4.64
N PHE A 48 -19.71 10.86 -3.72
CA PHE A 48 -19.44 11.22 -2.31
C PHE A 48 -18.52 10.22 -1.60
N THR A 49 -18.57 8.93 -1.94
CA THR A 49 -17.65 7.92 -1.41
C THR A 49 -16.20 8.25 -1.75
N ASN A 50 -15.93 8.59 -3.03
CA ASN A 50 -14.60 8.98 -3.47
C ASN A 50 -14.15 10.29 -2.80
N LEU A 51 -15.04 11.27 -2.66
CA LEU A 51 -14.75 12.52 -1.93
C LEU A 51 -14.39 12.24 -0.46
N ALA A 52 -15.10 11.34 0.22
CA ALA A 52 -14.80 10.97 1.60
C ALA A 52 -13.44 10.28 1.73
N LEU A 53 -13.08 9.40 0.79
CA LEU A 53 -11.78 8.74 0.73
C LEU A 53 -10.65 9.74 0.45
N ASP A 54 -10.86 10.68 -0.48
CA ASP A 54 -9.94 11.78 -0.75
C ASP A 54 -9.71 12.64 0.50
N ALA A 55 -10.81 13.01 1.18
CA ALA A 55 -10.70 13.77 2.42
C ALA A 55 -9.90 13.03 3.49
N ALA A 56 -10.16 11.73 3.68
CA ALA A 56 -9.40 10.90 4.61
C ALA A 56 -7.91 10.82 4.22
N PHE A 57 -7.60 10.65 2.95
CA PHE A 57 -6.24 10.66 2.41
C PHE A 57 -5.51 11.98 2.74
N TRP A 58 -6.10 13.11 2.37
CA TRP A 58 -5.47 14.42 2.56
C TRP A 58 -5.36 14.84 4.03
N ILE A 59 -6.36 14.46 4.86
CA ILE A 59 -6.29 14.68 6.31
C ILE A 59 -5.12 13.88 6.90
N THR A 60 -5.00 12.61 6.53
CA THR A 60 -3.93 11.73 7.03
C THR A 60 -2.56 12.21 6.58
N LEU A 61 -2.41 12.56 5.30
CA LEU A 61 -1.16 13.09 4.75
C LEU A 61 -0.75 14.41 5.41
N SER A 62 -1.71 15.32 5.62
CA SER A 62 -1.46 16.61 6.28
C SER A 62 -1.05 16.42 7.73
N LEU A 63 -1.74 15.54 8.47
CA LEU A 63 -1.39 15.21 9.85
C LEU A 63 0.00 14.56 9.94
N SER A 64 0.32 13.66 9.00
CA SER A 64 1.63 13.02 8.91
C SER A 64 2.74 14.06 8.75
N ALA A 65 2.58 14.95 7.79
CA ALA A 65 3.54 16.01 7.53
C ALA A 65 3.73 16.93 8.75
N LEU A 66 2.63 17.35 9.40
CA LEU A 66 2.69 18.21 10.57
C LEU A 66 3.37 17.54 11.79
N ILE A 67 3.17 16.22 11.98
CA ILE A 67 3.81 15.46 13.05
C ILE A 67 5.30 15.24 12.77
N ILE A 68 5.65 14.92 11.52
CA ILE A 68 7.05 14.74 11.09
C ILE A 68 7.82 16.05 11.24
N LEU A 69 7.22 17.17 10.82
CA LEU A 69 7.82 18.49 10.94
C LEU A 69 7.85 19.06 12.37
N GLY A 70 7.34 18.32 13.35
CA GLY A 70 7.29 18.77 14.75
C GLY A 70 6.45 20.04 14.99
N LYS A 71 5.64 20.46 13.99
CA LYS A 71 4.81 21.66 14.04
C LYS A 71 3.56 21.50 14.90
N VAL A 72 3.15 20.26 15.20
CA VAL A 72 2.01 19.95 16.08
C VAL A 72 2.53 19.37 17.39
N THR A 73 2.48 20.17 18.45
CA THR A 73 2.51 19.68 19.82
C THR A 73 1.12 19.17 20.16
N LEU A 74 0.95 17.86 20.16
CA LEU A 74 -0.32 17.25 20.54
C LEU A 74 -0.68 17.64 21.97
N PRO A 75 -1.90 18.13 22.24
CA PRO A 75 -2.36 18.44 23.60
C PRO A 75 -2.14 17.26 24.54
N LYS A 76 -1.92 17.52 25.86
CA LYS A 76 -1.69 16.44 26.85
C LYS A 76 -2.80 15.39 26.85
N SER A 77 -4.04 15.77 26.56
CA SER A 77 -5.18 14.86 26.38
C SER A 77 -5.00 13.89 25.19
N VAL A 78 -4.42 14.35 24.08
CA VAL A 78 -4.14 13.54 22.88
C VAL A 78 -2.88 12.69 23.05
N ASN A 79 -2.00 13.04 23.99
CA ASN A 79 -0.84 12.24 24.32
C ASN A 79 -1.20 10.80 24.75
N ARG A 80 -2.39 10.62 25.33
CA ARG A 80 -2.97 9.29 25.64
C ARG A 80 -3.20 8.47 24.37
N TYR A 81 -3.51 9.13 23.25
CA TYR A 81 -3.82 8.49 21.96
C TYR A 81 -2.64 8.42 20.99
N LYS A 82 -1.45 8.91 21.36
CA LYS A 82 -0.24 8.85 20.51
C LYS A 82 0.04 7.44 19.98
N LYS A 83 -0.27 6.41 20.78
CA LYS A 83 -0.08 5.01 20.39
C LYS A 83 -1.00 4.57 19.25
N LEU A 84 -2.16 5.24 19.09
CA LEU A 84 -3.12 4.98 18.02
C LEU A 84 -2.89 5.90 16.81
N ILE A 85 -2.53 7.16 17.07
CA ILE A 85 -2.34 8.16 16.01
C ILE A 85 -1.11 7.85 15.16
N LEU A 86 0.00 7.43 15.77
CA LEU A 86 1.24 7.14 15.03
C LEU A 86 1.05 6.04 13.97
N PRO A 87 0.44 4.88 14.26
CA PRO A 87 0.14 3.87 13.23
C PRO A 87 -0.76 4.41 12.12
N LEU A 88 -1.80 5.16 12.47
CA LEU A 88 -2.73 5.73 11.49
C LEU A 88 -2.05 6.71 10.53
N VAL A 89 -1.17 7.56 11.08
CA VAL A 89 -0.39 8.54 10.31
C VAL A 89 0.61 7.87 9.39
N LEU A 90 1.25 6.79 9.85
CA LEU A 90 2.24 6.06 9.07
C LEU A 90 1.62 5.12 8.04
N PHE A 91 0.32 4.81 8.16
CA PHE A 91 -0.34 3.81 7.32
C PHE A 91 -0.24 4.15 5.83
N ILE A 92 -0.69 5.33 5.41
CA ILE A 92 -0.66 5.73 3.99
C ILE A 92 0.77 5.84 3.43
N PRO A 93 1.71 6.57 4.05
CA PRO A 93 3.08 6.65 3.52
C PRO A 93 3.76 5.28 3.42
N LEU A 94 3.59 4.42 4.41
CA LEU A 94 4.20 3.09 4.39
C LEU A 94 3.48 2.14 3.41
N GLY A 95 2.17 2.33 3.19
CA GLY A 95 1.45 1.66 2.11
C GLY A 95 2.03 2.01 0.75
N LEU A 96 2.27 3.30 0.45
CA LEU A 96 2.91 3.73 -0.79
C LEU A 96 4.35 3.22 -0.93
N VAL A 97 5.10 3.10 0.16
CA VAL A 97 6.44 2.47 0.14
C VAL A 97 6.34 1.00 -0.23
N MET A 98 5.37 0.26 0.33
CA MET A 98 5.20 -1.16 -0.01
C MET A 98 4.67 -1.33 -1.43
N ASP A 99 3.80 -0.44 -1.90
CA ASP A 99 3.34 -0.39 -3.28
C ASP A 99 4.51 -0.16 -4.25
N PHE A 100 5.41 0.78 -3.93
CA PHE A 100 6.66 0.95 -4.67
C PHE A 100 7.49 -0.33 -4.72
N VAL A 101 7.61 -1.05 -3.60
CA VAL A 101 8.33 -2.34 -3.54
C VAL A 101 7.66 -3.38 -4.43
N HIS A 102 6.32 -3.40 -4.47
CA HIS A 102 5.52 -4.27 -5.33
C HIS A 102 5.82 -4.02 -6.82
N GLU A 103 5.67 -2.76 -7.26
CA GLU A 103 5.89 -2.39 -8.66
C GLU A 103 7.36 -2.60 -9.07
N PHE A 104 8.29 -2.27 -8.19
CA PHE A 104 9.71 -2.55 -8.41
C PHE A 104 9.97 -4.05 -8.53
N GLY A 105 9.24 -4.88 -7.78
CA GLY A 105 9.25 -6.34 -7.91
C GLY A 105 8.88 -6.78 -9.33
N HIS A 106 7.75 -6.33 -9.88
CA HIS A 106 7.37 -6.61 -11.26
C HIS A 106 8.48 -6.21 -12.25
N ALA A 107 9.03 -5.00 -12.10
CA ALA A 107 10.09 -4.52 -12.98
C ALA A 107 11.33 -5.41 -12.94
N VAL A 108 11.81 -5.77 -11.75
CA VAL A 108 13.01 -6.60 -11.56
C VAL A 108 12.81 -8.00 -12.14
N TRP A 109 11.70 -8.66 -11.81
CA TRP A 109 11.41 -10.01 -12.30
C TRP A 109 11.18 -10.03 -13.81
N GLY A 110 10.48 -9.02 -14.35
CA GLY A 110 10.24 -8.92 -15.78
C GLY A 110 11.53 -8.69 -16.57
N VAL A 111 12.41 -7.81 -16.10
CA VAL A 111 13.72 -7.58 -16.75
C VAL A 111 14.63 -8.81 -16.60
N ALA A 112 14.66 -9.45 -15.42
CA ALA A 112 15.42 -10.68 -15.20
C ALA A 112 14.91 -11.84 -16.07
N ALA A 113 13.62 -11.86 -16.43
CA ALA A 113 13.03 -12.81 -17.37
C ALA A 113 13.31 -12.49 -18.86
N GLY A 114 14.09 -11.43 -19.14
CA GLY A 114 14.49 -11.04 -20.50
C GLY A 114 13.59 -9.97 -21.14
N GLY A 115 12.63 -9.42 -20.43
CA GLY A 115 11.78 -8.35 -20.91
C GLY A 115 12.48 -6.98 -20.91
N ARG A 116 11.89 -6.03 -21.62
CA ARG A 116 12.35 -4.64 -21.67
C ARG A 116 11.42 -3.77 -20.84
N LEU A 117 11.96 -3.15 -19.79
CA LEU A 117 11.22 -2.21 -19.00
C LEU A 117 10.80 -1.01 -19.86
N ALA A 118 9.50 -0.74 -19.93
CA ALA A 118 8.93 0.37 -20.66
C ALA A 118 8.44 1.48 -19.72
N TYR A 119 7.90 1.11 -18.55
CA TYR A 119 7.24 2.08 -17.68
C TYR A 119 7.19 1.62 -16.23
N ILE A 120 7.41 2.54 -15.29
CA ILE A 120 7.12 2.38 -13.85
C ILE A 120 6.47 3.65 -13.34
N LYS A 121 5.35 3.49 -12.63
CA LYS A 121 4.64 4.57 -11.95
C LYS A 121 4.09 4.09 -10.62
N VAL A 122 4.17 4.94 -9.60
CA VAL A 122 3.54 4.73 -8.29
C VAL A 122 2.82 6.02 -7.90
N ALA A 123 1.55 5.93 -7.61
CA ALA A 123 0.65 7.05 -7.36
C ALA A 123 0.68 8.05 -8.54
N TYR A 124 1.28 9.21 -8.34
CA TYR A 124 1.45 10.26 -9.37
C TYR A 124 2.87 10.36 -9.89
N LEU A 125 3.79 9.56 -9.33
CA LEU A 125 5.18 9.62 -9.67
C LEU A 125 5.48 8.59 -10.76
N GLU A 126 5.71 9.06 -12.00
CA GLU A 126 6.39 8.30 -13.02
C GLU A 126 7.86 8.22 -12.63
N ILE A 127 8.38 6.98 -12.55
CA ILE A 127 9.75 6.71 -12.10
C ILE A 127 10.63 6.40 -13.31
N TYR A 128 10.06 5.71 -14.28
CA TYR A 128 10.72 5.33 -15.53
C TYR A 128 9.75 5.50 -16.70
N PRO A 129 10.18 5.97 -17.89
CA PRO A 129 11.54 6.26 -18.33
C PRO A 129 12.11 7.60 -17.81
N ARG A 130 11.30 8.42 -17.18
CA ARG A 130 11.75 9.72 -16.63
C ARG A 130 11.09 9.96 -15.28
N LEU A 131 11.79 10.61 -14.38
CA LEU A 131 11.22 11.02 -13.10
C LEU A 131 10.33 12.25 -13.32
N ALA A 132 9.01 12.08 -13.25
CA ALA A 132 8.03 13.13 -13.50
C ALA A 132 6.75 12.94 -12.69
N LEU A 133 6.06 14.04 -12.38
CA LEU A 133 4.70 13.98 -11.87
C LEU A 133 3.72 13.87 -13.05
N THR A 134 2.80 12.94 -12.94
CA THR A 134 1.76 12.70 -13.94
C THR A 134 0.38 13.07 -13.40
N PRO A 135 -0.54 13.59 -14.22
CA PRO A 135 -1.86 14.01 -13.74
C PRO A 135 -2.77 12.87 -13.32
N ASN A 136 -2.55 11.67 -13.87
CA ASN A 136 -3.40 10.51 -13.61
C ASN A 136 -2.88 9.71 -12.41
N PHE A 137 -3.77 9.34 -11.51
CA PHE A 137 -3.45 8.44 -10.41
C PHE A 137 -3.50 6.99 -10.89
N ALA A 138 -2.43 6.24 -10.58
CA ALA A 138 -2.46 4.78 -10.55
C ALA A 138 -1.84 4.35 -9.23
N LEU A 139 -2.43 3.42 -8.49
CA LEU A 139 -1.82 2.94 -7.25
C LEU A 139 -0.41 2.47 -7.56
N GLY A 140 -0.28 1.54 -8.50
CA GLY A 140 0.95 1.10 -9.10
C GLY A 140 0.71 0.73 -10.55
N LEU A 141 1.70 0.86 -11.39
CA LEU A 141 1.66 0.45 -12.79
C LEU A 141 3.07 0.20 -13.31
N VAL A 142 3.32 -1.02 -13.73
CA VAL A 142 4.55 -1.40 -14.43
C VAL A 142 4.22 -2.03 -15.77
N ARG A 143 5.01 -1.67 -16.77
CA ARG A 143 4.97 -2.29 -18.08
C ARG A 143 6.35 -2.79 -18.48
N VAL A 144 6.41 -4.08 -18.80
CA VAL A 144 7.60 -4.74 -19.37
C VAL A 144 7.19 -5.38 -20.67
N ASP A 145 7.81 -4.98 -21.76
CA ASP A 145 7.52 -5.48 -23.09
C ASP A 145 8.35 -6.74 -23.40
N GLY A 146 7.82 -7.60 -24.29
CA GLY A 146 8.54 -8.77 -24.84
C GLY A 146 8.43 -10.05 -24.00
N LEU A 147 7.58 -10.06 -22.96
CA LEU A 147 7.34 -11.24 -22.14
C LEU A 147 6.17 -12.08 -22.67
N THR A 148 6.29 -13.40 -22.59
CA THR A 148 5.23 -14.34 -23.01
C THR A 148 5.27 -15.62 -22.17
N GLY A 149 4.11 -16.22 -21.90
CA GLY A 149 4.00 -17.50 -21.20
C GLY A 149 4.79 -17.50 -19.88
N PHE A 150 5.73 -18.44 -19.71
CA PHE A 150 6.52 -18.59 -18.48
C PHE A 150 7.18 -17.28 -18.01
N THR A 151 7.76 -16.50 -18.94
CA THR A 151 8.43 -15.23 -18.59
C THR A 151 7.45 -14.15 -18.17
N HIS A 152 6.26 -14.10 -18.77
CA HIS A 152 5.17 -13.22 -18.33
C HIS A 152 4.62 -13.66 -16.97
N GLY A 153 4.52 -14.97 -16.73
CA GLY A 153 4.14 -15.51 -15.43
C GLY A 153 5.10 -15.09 -14.30
N LEU A 154 6.41 -15.09 -14.54
CA LEU A 154 7.40 -14.58 -13.59
C LEU A 154 7.20 -13.09 -13.29
N PHE A 155 6.92 -12.29 -14.31
CA PHE A 155 6.59 -10.86 -14.15
C PHE A 155 5.35 -10.67 -13.27
N LEU A 156 4.26 -11.38 -13.53
CA LEU A 156 3.02 -11.28 -12.74
C LEU A 156 3.20 -11.71 -11.27
N LEU A 157 4.04 -12.70 -11.01
CA LEU A 157 4.39 -13.11 -9.64
C LEU A 157 5.30 -12.09 -8.94
N GLY A 158 6.10 -11.35 -9.71
CA GLY A 158 7.22 -10.55 -9.22
C GLY A 158 6.85 -9.53 -8.15
N GLY A 159 5.72 -8.85 -8.30
CA GLY A 159 5.24 -7.87 -7.32
C GLY A 159 4.99 -8.49 -5.96
N SER A 160 4.02 -9.39 -5.88
CA SER A 160 3.62 -10.00 -4.60
C SER A 160 4.68 -10.93 -3.99
N VAL A 161 5.50 -11.59 -4.79
CA VAL A 161 6.64 -12.38 -4.26
C VAL A 161 7.66 -11.45 -3.61
N THR A 162 7.96 -10.31 -4.22
CA THR A 162 8.92 -9.35 -3.66
C THR A 162 8.42 -8.73 -2.36
N THR A 163 7.16 -8.27 -2.30
CA THR A 163 6.58 -7.75 -1.05
C THR A 163 6.54 -8.80 0.05
N ASN A 164 6.26 -10.05 -0.30
CA ASN A 164 6.29 -11.17 0.64
C ASN A 164 7.69 -11.43 1.19
N ILE A 165 8.72 -11.48 0.32
CA ILE A 165 10.13 -11.61 0.75
C ILE A 165 10.52 -10.45 1.67
N VAL A 166 10.21 -9.22 1.30
CA VAL A 166 10.48 -8.05 2.15
C VAL A 166 9.77 -8.18 3.50
N SER A 167 8.52 -8.65 3.53
CA SER A 167 7.78 -8.90 4.77
C SER A 167 8.49 -9.93 5.67
N TRP A 168 9.02 -11.04 5.12
CA TRP A 168 9.82 -12.01 5.85
C TRP A 168 11.09 -11.38 6.45
N LEU A 169 11.82 -10.59 5.67
CA LEU A 169 13.02 -9.89 6.15
C LEU A 169 12.68 -8.92 7.29
N LEU A 170 11.60 -8.15 7.16
CA LEU A 170 11.14 -7.22 8.19
C LEU A 170 10.73 -7.96 9.47
N ALA A 171 10.03 -9.09 9.37
CA ALA A 171 9.67 -9.92 10.52
C ALA A 171 10.92 -10.41 11.26
N LEU A 172 11.94 -10.89 10.54
CA LEU A 172 13.21 -11.32 11.13
C LEU A 172 13.97 -10.17 11.79
N ILE A 173 14.00 -8.98 11.19
CA ILE A 173 14.60 -7.77 11.77
C ILE A 173 13.88 -7.40 13.06
N LEU A 174 12.55 -7.42 13.07
CA LEU A 174 11.73 -7.12 14.25
C LEU A 174 11.97 -8.09 15.42
N LEU A 175 12.26 -9.35 15.13
CA LEU A 175 12.57 -10.37 16.16
C LEU A 175 13.98 -10.21 16.72
N LYS A 176 14.98 -10.00 15.86
CA LYS A 176 16.39 -10.04 16.24
C LYS A 176 16.93 -8.70 16.72
N SER A 177 16.43 -7.56 16.18
CA SER A 177 17.04 -6.25 16.41
C SER A 177 16.50 -5.52 17.63
N LYS A 178 17.40 -4.76 18.30
CA LYS A 178 17.04 -3.84 19.39
C LYS A 178 16.62 -2.49 18.80
N LEU A 179 15.37 -2.40 18.33
CA LEU A 179 14.84 -1.20 17.69
C LEU A 179 14.12 -0.28 18.68
N GLY A 180 14.22 1.01 18.46
CA GLY A 180 13.39 2.00 19.16
C GLY A 180 11.91 1.81 18.83
N SER A 181 11.04 2.24 19.75
CA SER A 181 9.58 1.98 19.64
C SER A 181 8.96 2.51 18.35
N ARG A 182 9.39 3.69 17.86
CA ARG A 182 8.86 4.29 16.62
C ARG A 182 9.25 3.50 15.38
N MET A 183 10.53 3.14 15.28
CA MET A 183 11.05 2.31 14.19
C MET A 183 10.34 0.94 14.16
N ARG A 184 10.15 0.33 15.33
CA ARG A 184 9.44 -0.94 15.46
C ARG A 184 8.01 -0.85 14.93
N VAL A 185 7.28 0.23 15.27
CA VAL A 185 5.91 0.45 14.76
C VAL A 185 5.93 0.63 13.24
N GLY A 186 6.84 1.44 12.70
CA GLY A 186 6.95 1.65 11.25
C GLY A 186 7.23 0.36 10.49
N LEU A 187 8.23 -0.43 10.93
CA LEU A 187 8.57 -1.71 10.28
C LEU A 187 7.46 -2.75 10.45
N MET A 188 6.70 -2.71 11.56
CA MET A 188 5.54 -3.58 11.75
C MET A 188 4.45 -3.25 10.73
N ILE A 189 4.10 -1.98 10.55
CA ILE A 189 3.07 -1.55 9.59
C ILE A 189 3.51 -1.90 8.17
N LEU A 190 4.76 -1.56 7.80
CA LEU A 190 5.30 -1.88 6.49
C LEU A 190 5.25 -3.39 6.21
N GLY A 191 5.66 -4.20 7.18
CA GLY A 191 5.64 -5.65 7.04
C GLY A 191 4.22 -6.24 6.98
N LEU A 192 3.24 -5.64 7.67
CA LEU A 192 1.84 -6.05 7.56
C LEU A 192 1.26 -5.79 6.17
N PHE A 193 1.65 -4.72 5.49
CA PHE A 193 1.28 -4.52 4.08
C PHE A 193 1.79 -5.68 3.21
N GLY A 194 3.08 -6.06 3.33
CA GLY A 194 3.64 -7.17 2.56
C GLY A 194 3.08 -8.55 2.95
N LEU A 195 2.68 -8.75 4.22
CA LEU A 195 1.98 -9.95 4.66
C LEU A 195 0.60 -10.06 4.00
N LEU A 196 -0.13 -8.95 3.88
CA LEU A 196 -1.49 -8.91 3.36
C LEU A 196 -1.53 -8.88 1.83
N ASP A 197 -0.48 -8.40 1.16
CA ASP A 197 -0.45 -8.18 -0.29
C ASP A 197 -0.82 -9.46 -1.06
N LEU A 198 -0.05 -10.53 -0.90
CA LEU A 198 -0.27 -11.78 -1.62
C LEU A 198 -1.66 -12.40 -1.37
N PRO A 199 -2.14 -12.60 -0.11
CA PRO A 199 -3.45 -13.19 0.11
C PRO A 199 -4.61 -12.30 -0.37
N LEU A 200 -4.51 -10.96 -0.26
CA LEU A 200 -5.55 -10.06 -0.74
C LEU A 200 -5.61 -10.06 -2.28
N TYR A 201 -4.45 -10.08 -2.95
CA TYR A 201 -4.36 -10.16 -4.41
C TYR A 201 -4.94 -11.45 -4.98
N VAL A 202 -4.86 -12.54 -4.22
CA VAL A 202 -5.36 -13.85 -4.65
C VAL A 202 -6.84 -14.01 -4.32
N LEU A 203 -7.28 -13.62 -3.12
CA LEU A 203 -8.61 -13.94 -2.62
C LEU A 203 -9.69 -12.92 -3.01
N LEU A 204 -9.39 -11.61 -2.93
CA LEU A 204 -10.41 -10.57 -3.17
C LEU A 204 -10.95 -10.58 -4.60
N PRO A 205 -10.14 -10.74 -5.67
CA PRO A 205 -10.67 -10.86 -7.02
C PRO A 205 -11.60 -12.06 -7.23
N GLN A 206 -11.43 -13.16 -6.45
CA GLN A 206 -12.32 -14.33 -6.54
C GLN A 206 -13.77 -14.01 -6.12
N ILE A 207 -13.96 -12.98 -5.30
CA ILE A 207 -15.28 -12.54 -4.83
C ILE A 207 -15.71 -11.21 -5.49
N GLY A 208 -15.06 -10.83 -6.59
CA GLY A 208 -15.40 -9.64 -7.38
C GLY A 208 -14.94 -8.31 -6.74
N LEU A 209 -14.02 -8.34 -5.78
CA LEU A 209 -13.45 -7.14 -5.17
C LEU A 209 -12.07 -6.82 -5.76
N GLN A 210 -11.71 -5.55 -5.77
CA GLN A 210 -10.33 -5.13 -6.05
C GLN A 210 -9.42 -5.56 -4.89
N HIS A 211 -8.15 -5.90 -5.19
CA HIS A 211 -7.24 -6.51 -4.21
C HIS A 211 -6.96 -5.66 -2.96
N TRP A 212 -7.09 -4.35 -3.03
CA TRP A 212 -7.10 -3.46 -1.85
C TRP A 212 -8.49 -2.88 -1.57
N ILE A 213 -9.55 -3.65 -1.80
CA ILE A 213 -10.97 -3.34 -1.56
C ILE A 213 -11.48 -2.17 -2.40
N PHE A 214 -10.76 -1.03 -2.41
CA PHE A 214 -11.15 0.21 -3.11
C PHE A 214 -10.13 0.66 -4.16
N LEU A 215 -8.92 0.12 -4.13
CA LEU A 215 -7.78 0.52 -4.96
C LEU A 215 -7.15 -0.72 -5.59
N GLY A 216 -6.46 -0.50 -6.71
CA GLY A 216 -5.78 -1.57 -7.42
C GLY A 216 -6.66 -2.33 -8.40
N GLY A 217 -6.11 -3.38 -9.02
CA GLY A 217 -6.78 -4.17 -10.04
C GLY A 217 -7.79 -5.19 -9.48
N GLY A 218 -8.70 -5.65 -10.32
CA GLY A 218 -9.62 -6.76 -10.04
C GLY A 218 -9.10 -8.12 -10.56
N VAL A 219 -7.85 -8.18 -11.03
CA VAL A 219 -7.25 -9.38 -11.65
C VAL A 219 -6.31 -10.04 -10.64
N PRO A 220 -6.42 -11.36 -10.38
CA PRO A 220 -5.54 -12.07 -9.47
C PRO A 220 -4.18 -12.38 -10.13
N GLU A 221 -3.38 -11.36 -10.41
CA GLU A 221 -2.12 -11.47 -11.15
C GLU A 221 -1.19 -12.58 -10.62
N PRO A 222 -0.97 -12.73 -9.29
CA PRO A 222 -0.10 -13.80 -8.81
C PRO A 222 -0.61 -15.21 -9.12
N LEU A 223 -1.93 -15.42 -9.12
CA LEU A 223 -2.53 -16.71 -9.49
C LEU A 223 -2.39 -16.96 -10.98
N ILE A 224 -2.62 -15.95 -11.82
CA ILE A 224 -2.40 -16.05 -13.27
C ILE A 224 -0.94 -16.35 -13.54
N GLY A 225 -0.02 -15.61 -12.92
CA GLY A 225 1.41 -15.85 -13.03
C GLY A 225 1.82 -17.25 -12.63
N ALA A 226 1.27 -17.78 -11.52
CA ALA A 226 1.51 -19.16 -11.10
C ALA A 226 1.06 -20.18 -12.15
N ARG A 227 -0.10 -19.99 -12.77
CA ARG A 227 -0.60 -20.85 -13.86
C ARG A 227 0.28 -20.77 -15.10
N GLU A 228 0.73 -19.58 -15.48
CA GLU A 228 1.59 -19.40 -16.66
C GLU A 228 2.98 -20.02 -16.49
N ILE A 229 3.51 -20.11 -15.27
CA ILE A 229 4.75 -20.87 -14.99
C ILE A 229 4.51 -22.38 -14.83
N GLY A 230 3.26 -22.86 -14.99
CA GLY A 230 2.91 -24.27 -14.88
C GLY A 230 2.67 -24.76 -13.44
N MET A 231 2.50 -23.87 -12.46
CA MET A 231 2.22 -24.26 -11.07
C MET A 231 0.73 -24.60 -10.92
N PRO A 232 0.38 -25.79 -10.38
CA PRO A 232 -1.01 -26.12 -10.08
C PRO A 232 -1.62 -25.22 -9.01
N ASP A 233 -2.88 -24.80 -9.20
CA ASP A 233 -3.60 -23.92 -8.25
C ASP A 233 -3.53 -24.39 -6.79
N PRO A 234 -3.75 -25.70 -6.46
CA PRO A 234 -3.68 -26.14 -5.06
C PRO A 234 -2.30 -25.94 -4.44
N VAL A 235 -1.22 -26.10 -5.22
CA VAL A 235 0.16 -25.86 -4.75
C VAL A 235 0.36 -24.37 -4.48
N PHE A 236 -0.10 -23.50 -5.39
CA PHE A 236 0.00 -22.06 -5.21
C PHE A 236 -0.78 -21.58 -3.98
N TYR A 237 -2.03 -22.05 -3.80
CA TYR A 237 -2.82 -21.71 -2.60
C TYR A 237 -2.16 -22.22 -1.31
N ALA A 238 -1.60 -23.44 -1.32
CA ALA A 238 -0.90 -23.99 -0.17
C ALA A 238 0.33 -23.16 0.21
N LEU A 239 1.15 -22.74 -0.78
CA LEU A 239 2.31 -21.87 -0.56
C LEU A 239 1.90 -20.49 -0.04
N THR A 240 0.86 -19.88 -0.62
CA THR A 240 0.30 -18.61 -0.17
C THR A 240 -0.16 -18.69 1.28
N LEU A 241 -0.93 -19.71 1.62
CA LEU A 241 -1.42 -19.94 2.99
C LEU A 241 -0.26 -20.16 3.97
N PHE A 242 0.69 -21.03 3.61
CA PHE A 242 1.86 -21.32 4.44
C PHE A 242 2.69 -20.07 4.71
N SER A 243 2.99 -19.29 3.67
CA SER A 243 3.73 -18.04 3.81
C SER A 243 2.97 -17.03 4.68
N THR A 244 1.66 -16.86 4.45
CA THR A 244 0.82 -15.94 5.23
C THR A 244 0.76 -16.31 6.71
N LEU A 245 0.54 -17.59 7.02
CA LEU A 245 0.50 -18.07 8.41
C LEU A 245 1.87 -17.97 9.07
N GLY A 246 2.94 -18.34 8.36
CA GLY A 246 4.31 -18.22 8.87
C GLY A 246 4.66 -16.78 9.23
N LEU A 247 4.37 -15.83 8.33
CA LEU A 247 4.57 -14.41 8.59
C LEU A 247 3.71 -13.90 9.77
N ALA A 248 2.43 -14.28 9.81
CA ALA A 248 1.53 -13.90 10.90
C ALA A 248 2.08 -14.37 12.26
N LEU A 249 2.57 -15.61 12.35
CA LEU A 249 3.19 -16.14 13.56
C LEU A 249 4.45 -15.35 13.97
N LEU A 250 5.33 -15.00 13.01
CA LEU A 250 6.53 -14.22 13.30
C LEU A 250 6.20 -12.80 13.77
N TYR A 251 5.21 -12.15 13.17
CA TYR A 251 4.75 -10.83 13.62
C TYR A 251 4.13 -10.90 15.01
N PHE A 252 3.31 -11.91 15.28
CA PHE A 252 2.74 -12.15 16.59
C PHE A 252 3.84 -12.35 17.67
N GLU A 253 4.83 -13.20 17.41
CA GLU A 253 5.95 -13.43 18.35
C GLU A 253 6.79 -12.15 18.55
N SER A 254 7.00 -11.39 17.48
CA SER A 254 7.65 -10.07 17.56
C SER A 254 6.92 -9.11 18.51
N LEU A 255 5.59 -9.07 18.47
CA LEU A 255 4.77 -8.30 19.42
C LEU A 255 4.93 -8.80 20.84
N ARG A 256 4.86 -10.12 21.06
CA ARG A 256 4.99 -10.77 22.36
C ARG A 256 6.35 -10.48 23.02
N VAL A 257 7.43 -10.57 22.26
CA VAL A 257 8.79 -10.25 22.74
C VAL A 257 8.88 -8.76 23.12
N GLY A 258 8.28 -7.87 22.34
CA GLY A 258 8.22 -6.43 22.63
C GLY A 258 7.48 -6.12 23.94
N VAL A 259 6.38 -6.81 24.21
CA VAL A 259 5.59 -6.66 25.45
C VAL A 259 6.37 -7.19 26.66
N ARG A 260 6.95 -8.38 26.57
CA ARG A 260 7.76 -8.98 27.67
C ARG A 260 8.91 -8.08 28.09
N LYS A 261 9.66 -7.50 27.13
CA LYS A 261 10.76 -6.56 27.45
C LYS A 261 10.26 -5.32 28.21
N LYS A 262 9.08 -4.78 27.87
CA LYS A 262 8.49 -3.64 28.58
C LYS A 262 8.07 -4.00 30.01
N VAL A 263 7.44 -5.14 30.19
CA VAL A 263 7.00 -5.62 31.50
C VAL A 263 8.22 -5.82 32.41
N ASN A 264 9.28 -6.49 31.95
CA ASN A 264 10.50 -6.71 32.74
C ASN A 264 11.19 -5.37 33.10
N ALA A 265 11.22 -4.41 32.19
CA ALA A 265 11.75 -3.08 32.46
C ALA A 265 10.94 -2.28 33.49
N LEU A 266 9.63 -2.52 33.58
CA LEU A 266 8.78 -1.91 34.61
C LEU A 266 8.98 -2.58 35.98
N LEU A 267 9.11 -3.90 36.00
CA LEU A 267 9.33 -4.65 37.25
C LEU A 267 10.70 -4.35 37.87
N SER A 268 11.73 -4.16 37.04
CA SER A 268 13.09 -3.79 37.52
C SER A 268 13.20 -2.36 38.08
N ARG A 269 12.22 -1.49 37.83
CA ARG A 269 12.17 -0.11 38.36
C ARG A 269 11.39 0.02 39.67
N ARG A 270 10.83 -1.07 40.22
CA ARG A 270 10.20 -1.01 41.55
C ARG A 270 11.30 -0.76 42.59
N PRO A 271 11.21 0.31 43.42
CA PRO A 271 12.13 0.49 44.51
C PRO A 271 11.99 -0.69 45.46
N VAL A 272 13.13 -1.32 45.81
CA VAL A 272 13.19 -2.24 46.90
C VAL A 272 12.97 -1.38 48.14
N PHE A 273 11.75 -1.39 48.67
CA PHE A 273 11.52 -0.84 50.02
C PHE A 273 12.35 -1.69 50.99
N ARG A 274 13.44 -1.10 51.43
CA ARG A 274 14.18 -1.55 52.62
C ARG A 274 13.61 -0.86 53.83
#